data_4e9066c774c89f60092c18d13b97dee5
#
_entry.id   4e9066c774c89f60092c18d13b97dee5
#
_cell.length_a   1.000
_cell.length_b   1.000
_cell.length_c   1.000
_cell.angle_alpha   90.00
_cell.angle_beta   90.00
_cell.angle_gamma   90.00
#
_symmetry.space_group_name_H-M   'P 1'
#
loop_
_entity.id
_entity.type
_entity.pdbx_description
1 polymer ?
#
loop_
_entity_poly.entity_id
_entity_poly.type
_entity_poly.pdbx_seq_one_letter_code
_entity_poly.pdbx_strand_id
1 'polypeptide(L)'
;YFPTDLSKNEIGPIQESFDDLSEFLSRYPQSKYSPHAKQRMIYLRNLLAKHEMHVADFYMRRGAYLAAIGRARHVIEHLPKTPQTPYALSILIEAYDILDYQELKANNTKILKLNFPNFELESTSDGKKSWVNTLSLGLFGDKDIPAPNLID
;
A
#
# COMPACT_ATOMS: atom_id res chain seq x y z
N TYR A 1 -17.70 17.18 -7.44
CA TYR A 1 -16.55 17.57 -6.62
C TYR A 1 -16.39 16.50 -5.54
N PHE A 2 -15.54 15.52 -5.75
CA PHE A 2 -15.21 14.55 -4.72
C PHE A 2 -14.00 15.07 -3.93
N PRO A 3 -14.07 15.07 -2.60
CA PRO A 3 -12.92 15.47 -1.79
C PRO A 3 -11.75 14.51 -2.04
N THR A 4 -10.61 15.07 -2.25
CA THR A 4 -9.38 14.48 -2.78
C THR A 4 -8.70 13.47 -1.84
N ASP A 5 -9.30 13.06 -0.74
CA ASP A 5 -8.66 12.21 0.26
C ASP A 5 -9.59 11.15 0.87
N LEU A 6 -10.21 10.34 0.00
CA LEU A 6 -11.03 9.18 0.38
C LEU A 6 -10.27 8.15 1.23
N SER A 7 -8.93 8.15 1.16
CA SER A 7 -8.11 7.20 1.89
C SER A 7 -8.08 7.41 3.41
N LYS A 8 -8.52 8.56 3.90
CA LYS A 8 -8.44 8.88 5.34
C LYS A 8 -9.74 8.63 6.10
N ASN A 9 -10.89 8.81 5.49
CA ASN A 9 -12.16 8.93 6.22
C ASN A 9 -13.21 7.85 5.96
N GLU A 10 -13.10 7.02 4.91
CA GLU A 10 -14.19 6.12 4.50
C GLU A 10 -13.72 4.70 4.12
N ILE A 11 -12.90 4.09 4.98
CA ILE A 11 -12.35 2.76 4.68
C ILE A 11 -13.41 1.65 4.75
N GLY A 12 -14.41 1.77 5.61
CA GLY A 12 -15.46 0.78 5.79
C GLY A 12 -16.22 0.48 4.50
N PRO A 13 -16.84 1.49 3.84
CA PRO A 13 -17.53 1.32 2.57
C PRO A 13 -16.63 0.84 1.42
N ILE A 14 -15.34 1.20 1.44
CA ILE A 14 -14.37 0.74 0.45
C ILE A 14 -14.09 -0.75 0.62
N GLN A 15 -13.90 -1.20 1.87
CA GLN A 15 -13.68 -2.61 2.18
C GLN A 15 -14.92 -3.45 1.81
N GLU A 16 -16.10 -3.00 2.19
CA GLU A 16 -17.37 -3.65 1.86
C GLU A 16 -17.54 -3.80 0.34
N SER A 17 -17.30 -2.72 -0.41
CA SER A 17 -17.36 -2.75 -1.87
C SER A 17 -16.35 -3.71 -2.49
N PHE A 18 -15.15 -3.82 -1.91
CA PHE A 18 -14.13 -4.76 -2.36
C PHE A 18 -14.56 -6.21 -2.11
N ASP A 19 -15.14 -6.49 -0.95
CA ASP A 19 -15.61 -7.83 -0.57
C ASP A 19 -16.81 -8.25 -1.45
N ASP A 20 -17.77 -7.35 -1.70
CA ASP A 20 -18.91 -7.58 -2.62
C ASP A 20 -18.45 -7.91 -4.05
N LEU A 21 -17.48 -7.17 -4.58
CA LEU A 21 -16.92 -7.44 -5.90
C LEU A 21 -16.16 -8.77 -5.93
N SER A 22 -15.45 -9.11 -4.87
CA SER A 22 -14.77 -10.40 -4.74
C SER A 22 -15.76 -11.55 -4.76
N GLU A 23 -16.86 -11.44 -4.01
CA GLU A 23 -17.94 -12.42 -4.01
C GLU A 23 -18.60 -12.53 -5.37
N PHE A 24 -18.91 -11.40 -6.01
CA PHE A 24 -19.48 -11.39 -7.37
C PHE A 24 -18.59 -12.11 -8.37
N LEU A 25 -17.29 -11.84 -8.37
CA LEU A 25 -16.34 -12.48 -9.29
C LEU A 25 -16.15 -13.98 -9.02
N SER A 26 -16.28 -14.39 -7.76
CA SER A 26 -16.26 -15.81 -7.39
C SER A 26 -17.51 -16.56 -7.90
N ARG A 27 -18.70 -15.95 -7.74
CA ARG A 27 -19.98 -16.56 -8.13
C ARG A 27 -20.23 -16.52 -9.64
N TYR A 28 -19.81 -15.43 -10.30
CA TYR A 28 -20.15 -15.15 -11.70
C TYR A 28 -18.91 -14.80 -12.55
N PRO A 29 -17.90 -15.69 -12.63
CA PRO A 29 -16.61 -15.37 -13.30
C PRO A 29 -16.76 -15.10 -14.81
N GLN A 30 -17.81 -15.62 -15.45
CA GLN A 30 -18.08 -15.49 -16.88
C GLN A 30 -19.15 -14.43 -17.21
N SER A 31 -19.58 -13.65 -16.24
CA SER A 31 -20.53 -12.57 -16.47
C SER A 31 -19.93 -11.51 -17.41
N LYS A 32 -20.76 -10.91 -18.27
CA LYS A 32 -20.36 -9.75 -19.08
C LYS A 32 -19.84 -8.56 -18.25
N TYR A 33 -20.20 -8.49 -16.98
CA TYR A 33 -19.76 -7.46 -16.04
C TYR A 33 -18.44 -7.78 -15.32
N SER A 34 -17.95 -9.04 -15.42
CA SER A 34 -16.74 -9.47 -14.72
C SER A 34 -15.48 -8.67 -15.08
N PRO A 35 -15.24 -8.24 -16.34
CA PRO A 35 -14.11 -7.37 -16.66
C PRO A 35 -14.14 -6.03 -15.89
N HIS A 36 -15.32 -5.40 -15.85
CA HIS A 36 -15.53 -4.15 -15.09
C HIS A 36 -15.34 -4.34 -13.59
N ALA A 37 -15.91 -5.39 -13.03
CA ALA A 37 -15.75 -5.71 -11.62
C ALA A 37 -14.28 -5.93 -11.24
N LYS A 38 -13.49 -6.59 -12.09
CA LYS A 38 -12.04 -6.77 -11.89
C LYS A 38 -11.29 -5.44 -11.87
N GLN A 39 -11.55 -4.54 -12.81
CA GLN A 39 -10.92 -3.22 -12.85
C GLN A 39 -11.25 -2.41 -11.60
N ARG A 40 -12.52 -2.40 -11.19
CA ARG A 40 -12.95 -1.70 -9.99
C ARG A 40 -12.33 -2.30 -8.74
N MET A 41 -12.21 -3.62 -8.67
CA MET A 41 -11.56 -4.31 -7.56
C MET A 41 -10.06 -3.98 -7.44
N ILE A 42 -9.35 -3.85 -8.59
CA ILE A 42 -7.95 -3.38 -8.60
C ILE A 42 -7.85 -1.96 -8.03
N TYR A 43 -8.73 -1.06 -8.45
CA TYR A 43 -8.77 0.31 -7.94
C TYR A 43 -9.00 0.35 -6.43
N LEU A 44 -10.02 -0.36 -5.93
CA LEU A 44 -10.32 -0.41 -4.49
C LEU A 44 -9.16 -1.02 -3.68
N ARG A 45 -8.53 -2.08 -4.20
CA ARG A 45 -7.35 -2.69 -3.58
C ARG A 45 -6.19 -1.69 -3.43
N ASN A 46 -5.93 -0.90 -4.48
CA ASN A 46 -4.89 0.13 -4.43
C ASN A 46 -5.23 1.22 -3.41
N LEU A 47 -6.50 1.58 -3.31
CA LEU A 47 -6.96 2.57 -2.32
C LEU A 47 -6.84 2.04 -0.89
N LEU A 48 -7.20 0.77 -0.63
CA LEU A 48 -7.00 0.10 0.65
C LEU A 48 -5.52 0.04 1.03
N ALA A 49 -4.66 -0.35 0.10
CA ALA A 49 -3.21 -0.40 0.33
C ALA A 49 -2.65 1.00 0.66
N LYS A 50 -3.11 2.03 -0.03
CA LYS A 50 -2.72 3.43 0.24
C LYS A 50 -3.12 3.85 1.65
N HIS A 51 -4.33 3.51 2.09
CA HIS A 51 -4.77 3.76 3.46
C HIS A 51 -3.88 3.07 4.50
N GLU A 52 -3.60 1.78 4.32
CA GLU A 52 -2.73 1.02 5.24
C GLU A 52 -1.34 1.65 5.35
N MET A 53 -0.79 2.16 4.25
CA MET A 53 0.50 2.86 4.25
C MET A 53 0.45 4.19 5.01
N HIS A 54 -0.66 4.94 4.93
CA HIS A 54 -0.85 6.14 5.77
C HIS A 54 -0.84 5.81 7.26
N VAL A 55 -1.53 4.73 7.63
CA VAL A 55 -1.58 4.29 9.03
C VAL A 55 -0.21 3.80 9.49
N ALA A 56 0.52 3.06 8.63
CA ALA A 56 1.87 2.60 8.93
C ALA A 56 2.83 3.79 9.15
N ASP A 57 2.78 4.80 8.29
CA ASP A 57 3.54 6.03 8.41
C ASP A 57 3.26 6.78 9.72
N PHE A 58 1.99 6.90 10.07
CA PHE A 58 1.59 7.50 11.35
C PHE A 58 2.23 6.77 12.54
N TYR A 59 2.25 5.43 12.53
CA TYR A 59 2.87 4.64 13.59
C TYR A 59 4.40 4.78 13.60
N MET A 60 5.06 4.81 12.44
CA MET A 60 6.50 5.04 12.33
C MET A 60 6.90 6.36 12.98
N ARG A 61 6.19 7.45 12.65
CA ARG A 61 6.45 8.79 13.24
C ARG A 61 6.24 8.85 14.74
N ARG A 62 5.41 7.99 15.29
CA ARG A 62 5.16 7.88 16.74
C ARG A 62 6.07 6.89 17.46
N GLY A 63 6.99 6.23 16.76
CA GLY A 63 7.86 5.22 17.34
C GLY A 63 7.15 3.89 17.66
N ALA A 64 5.91 3.70 17.18
CA ALA A 64 5.15 2.47 17.36
C ALA A 64 5.49 1.45 16.25
N TYR A 65 6.77 1.06 16.18
CA TYR A 65 7.33 0.28 15.08
C TYR A 65 6.65 -1.07 14.86
N LEU A 66 6.27 -1.79 15.93
CA LEU A 66 5.55 -3.06 15.80
C LEU A 66 4.16 -2.89 15.16
N ALA A 67 3.48 -1.78 15.45
CA ALA A 67 2.20 -1.48 14.81
C ALA A 67 2.39 -1.12 13.33
N ALA A 68 3.43 -0.37 12.99
CA ALA A 68 3.80 -0.07 11.60
C ALA A 68 4.13 -1.34 10.81
N ILE A 69 4.90 -2.26 11.39
CA ILE A 69 5.21 -3.58 10.82
C ILE A 69 3.92 -4.35 10.52
N GLY A 70 2.97 -4.36 11.44
CA GLY A 70 1.68 -5.03 11.26
C GLY A 70 0.92 -4.49 10.04
N ARG A 71 0.88 -3.16 9.86
CA ARG A 71 0.23 -2.52 8.70
C ARG A 71 0.95 -2.79 7.38
N ALA A 72 2.27 -2.67 7.37
CA ALA A 72 3.08 -2.95 6.18
C ALA A 72 2.97 -4.42 5.75
N ARG A 73 3.00 -5.37 6.69
CA ARG A 73 2.77 -6.79 6.42
C ARG A 73 1.40 -7.05 5.85
N HIS A 74 0.36 -6.40 6.37
CA HIS A 74 -1.01 -6.53 5.85
C HIS A 74 -1.07 -6.18 4.36
N VAL A 75 -0.39 -5.12 3.92
CA VAL A 75 -0.32 -4.76 2.49
C VAL A 75 0.34 -5.87 1.66
N ILE A 76 1.45 -6.42 2.13
CA ILE A 76 2.20 -7.45 1.39
C ILE A 76 1.41 -8.76 1.31
N GLU A 77 0.77 -9.16 2.39
CA GLU A 77 0.10 -10.45 2.52
C GLU A 77 -1.32 -10.45 1.90
N HIS A 78 -2.09 -9.37 2.07
CA HIS A 78 -3.51 -9.32 1.70
C HIS A 78 -3.82 -8.42 0.50
N LEU A 79 -2.94 -7.44 0.23
CA LEU A 79 -3.11 -6.48 -0.86
C LEU A 79 -1.92 -6.52 -1.84
N PRO A 80 -1.50 -7.73 -2.31
CA PRO A 80 -0.33 -7.87 -3.15
C PRO A 80 -0.53 -7.21 -4.52
N LYS A 81 0.58 -6.97 -5.24
CA LYS A 81 0.59 -6.38 -6.58
C LYS A 81 -0.02 -4.97 -6.63
N THR A 82 0.10 -4.23 -5.54
CA THR A 82 -0.24 -2.80 -5.51
C THR A 82 1.02 -1.95 -5.66
N PRO A 83 0.89 -0.69 -6.13
CA PRO A 83 2.02 0.26 -6.15
C PRO A 83 2.62 0.52 -4.77
N GLN A 84 1.90 0.16 -3.71
CA GLN A 84 2.31 0.36 -2.31
C GLN A 84 3.27 -0.73 -1.81
N THR A 85 3.37 -1.87 -2.50
CA THR A 85 4.19 -3.01 -2.06
C THR A 85 5.66 -2.65 -1.79
N PRO A 86 6.39 -1.91 -2.67
CA PRO A 86 7.77 -1.54 -2.40
C PRO A 86 7.91 -0.60 -1.18
N TYR A 87 6.94 0.27 -0.96
CA TYR A 87 6.92 1.15 0.22
C TYR A 87 6.64 0.38 1.51
N ALA A 88 5.76 -0.61 1.46
CA ALA A 88 5.54 -1.51 2.59
C ALA A 88 6.81 -2.27 2.97
N LEU A 89 7.56 -2.76 1.99
CA LEU A 89 8.88 -3.38 2.22
C LEU A 89 9.89 -2.39 2.83
N SER A 90 9.88 -1.12 2.40
CA SER A 90 10.75 -0.09 2.96
C SER A 90 10.46 0.19 4.44
N ILE A 91 9.17 0.24 4.81
CA ILE A 91 8.76 0.38 6.22
C ILE A 91 9.24 -0.80 7.04
N LEU A 92 9.10 -2.04 6.53
CA LEU A 92 9.60 -3.22 7.24
C LEU A 92 11.11 -3.15 7.46
N ILE A 93 11.87 -2.79 6.42
CA ILE A 93 13.33 -2.68 6.48
C ILE A 93 13.76 -1.67 7.54
N GLU A 94 13.15 -0.47 7.54
CA GLU A 94 13.46 0.59 8.50
C GLU A 94 13.05 0.21 9.92
N ALA A 95 11.84 -0.29 10.10
CA ALA A 95 11.35 -0.69 11.42
C ALA A 95 12.17 -1.85 12.02
N TYR A 96 12.56 -2.84 11.20
CA TYR A 96 13.43 -3.93 11.65
C TYR A 96 14.85 -3.47 11.96
N ASP A 97 15.37 -2.45 11.25
CA ASP A 97 16.66 -1.85 11.57
C ASP A 97 16.64 -1.15 12.93
N ILE A 98 15.62 -0.35 13.18
CA ILE A 98 15.44 0.36 14.46
C ILE A 98 15.27 -0.63 15.63
N LEU A 99 14.61 -1.74 15.41
CA LEU A 99 14.37 -2.80 16.41
C LEU A 99 15.53 -3.80 16.53
N ASP A 100 16.61 -3.61 15.74
CA ASP A 100 17.78 -4.51 15.68
C ASP A 100 17.46 -5.95 15.23
N TYR A 101 16.44 -6.13 14.39
CA TYR A 101 16.10 -7.42 13.77
C TYR A 101 16.83 -7.59 12.44
N GLN A 102 18.15 -7.77 12.49
CA GLN A 102 19.04 -7.73 11.33
C GLN A 102 18.72 -8.80 10.27
N GLU A 103 18.33 -10.00 10.68
CA GLU A 103 17.94 -11.07 9.76
C GLU A 103 16.69 -10.71 8.95
N LEU A 104 15.65 -10.20 9.62
CA LEU A 104 14.40 -9.77 8.97
C LEU A 104 14.64 -8.58 8.04
N LYS A 105 15.47 -7.64 8.44
CA LYS A 105 15.93 -6.52 7.60
C LYS A 105 16.60 -7.04 6.32
N ALA A 106 17.58 -7.95 6.46
CA ALA A 106 18.32 -8.50 5.33
C ALA A 106 17.40 -9.25 4.35
N ASN A 107 16.49 -10.06 4.85
CA ASN A 107 15.52 -10.81 4.05
C ASN A 107 14.59 -9.86 3.26
N ASN A 108 14.02 -8.84 3.91
CA ASN A 108 13.13 -7.89 3.24
C ASN A 108 13.89 -7.01 2.24
N THR A 109 15.15 -6.65 2.54
CA THR A 109 16.02 -5.93 1.59
C THR A 109 16.28 -6.76 0.32
N LYS A 110 16.53 -8.06 0.48
CA LYS A 110 16.70 -8.97 -0.66
C LYS A 110 15.42 -9.06 -1.49
N ILE A 111 14.27 -9.19 -0.86
CA ILE A 111 12.96 -9.25 -1.55
C ILE A 111 12.72 -7.96 -2.33
N LEU A 112 12.98 -6.79 -1.72
CA LEU A 112 12.80 -5.50 -2.37
C LEU A 112 13.68 -5.38 -3.62
N LYS A 113 14.97 -5.68 -3.50
CA LYS A 113 15.92 -5.58 -4.63
C LYS A 113 15.60 -6.53 -5.78
N LEU A 114 15.11 -7.74 -5.47
CA LEU A 114 14.75 -8.73 -6.48
C LEU A 114 13.48 -8.37 -7.25
N ASN A 115 12.47 -7.85 -6.56
CA ASN A 115 11.16 -7.57 -7.17
C ASN A 115 11.02 -6.14 -7.69
N PHE A 116 11.78 -5.21 -7.12
CA PHE A 116 11.70 -3.77 -7.44
C PHE A 116 13.11 -3.18 -7.61
N PRO A 117 13.89 -3.61 -8.63
CA PRO A 117 15.30 -3.22 -8.80
C PRO A 117 15.49 -1.71 -9.00
N ASN A 118 14.47 -1.02 -9.52
CA ASN A 118 14.50 0.43 -9.76
C ASN A 118 13.98 1.25 -8.56
N PHE A 119 13.60 0.59 -7.48
CA PHE A 119 13.15 1.26 -6.28
C PHE A 119 14.35 1.61 -5.40
N GLU A 120 14.62 2.89 -5.24
CA GLU A 120 15.70 3.38 -4.38
C GLU A 120 15.21 3.52 -2.94
N LEU A 121 15.88 2.81 -2.03
CA LEU A 121 15.78 3.12 -0.60
C LEU A 121 16.57 4.40 -0.39
N GLU A 122 15.89 5.50 -0.10
CA GLU A 122 16.58 6.70 0.39
C GLU A 122 17.30 6.34 1.69
N SER A 123 18.62 6.16 1.59
CA SER A 123 19.46 5.90 2.76
C SER A 123 19.42 7.12 3.66
N THR A 124 18.90 6.96 4.84
CA THR A 124 18.98 7.95 5.93
C THR A 124 20.42 8.05 6.43
N SER A 125 21.29 8.73 5.67
CA SER A 125 22.64 9.07 6.15
C SER A 125 22.64 10.26 7.11
N ASP A 126 21.49 10.88 7.33
CA ASP A 126 21.34 12.00 8.27
C ASP A 126 20.02 11.79 9.04
N GLY A 127 20.12 11.49 10.31
CA GLY A 127 19.11 10.96 11.26
C GLY A 127 17.73 11.64 11.33
N LYS A 128 17.21 12.24 10.27
CA LYS A 128 15.89 12.90 10.22
C LYS A 128 15.24 13.00 8.83
N LYS A 129 15.79 12.44 7.77
CA LYS A 129 15.09 12.40 6.47
C LYS A 129 14.61 10.99 6.18
N SER A 130 13.51 10.64 6.77
CA SER A 130 12.76 9.42 6.59
C SER A 130 12.12 9.41 5.19
N TRP A 131 12.04 8.22 4.55
CA TRP A 131 11.13 7.85 3.47
C TRP A 131 9.74 8.55 3.57
N VAL A 132 9.36 9.03 4.75
CA VAL A 132 8.18 9.86 5.05
C VAL A 132 8.08 11.07 4.13
N ASN A 133 9.19 11.70 3.75
CA ASN A 133 9.17 12.85 2.84
C ASN A 133 8.86 12.44 1.41
N THR A 134 9.34 11.28 0.97
CA THR A 134 9.03 10.73 -0.36
C THR A 134 7.58 10.27 -0.44
N LEU A 135 7.07 9.64 0.62
CA LEU A 135 5.66 9.27 0.74
C LEU A 135 4.73 10.49 0.79
N SER A 136 5.10 11.53 1.53
CA SER A 136 4.25 12.72 1.66
C SER A 136 4.26 13.63 0.43
N LEU A 137 5.34 13.61 -0.37
CA LEU A 137 5.50 14.47 -1.54
C LEU A 137 5.06 13.83 -2.85
N GLY A 138 5.05 12.51 -2.99
CA GLY A 138 4.77 11.82 -4.25
C GLY A 138 3.62 10.81 -4.19
N LEU A 139 3.51 10.06 -3.09
CA LEU A 139 2.57 8.95 -3.00
C LEU A 139 1.12 9.37 -2.75
N PHE A 140 0.95 10.54 -2.17
CA PHE A 140 -0.37 11.07 -1.81
C PHE A 140 -0.80 12.23 -2.70
N GLY A 141 0.05 12.60 -3.66
CA GLY A 141 -0.33 13.47 -4.77
C GLY A 141 -1.28 12.72 -5.71
N ASP A 142 -2.32 13.41 -6.13
CA ASP A 142 -3.49 12.99 -6.91
C ASP A 142 -3.19 12.42 -8.33
N LYS A 143 -1.93 12.04 -8.64
CA LYS A 143 -1.52 11.75 -10.01
C LYS A 143 -1.34 10.27 -10.35
N ASP A 144 -1.33 9.35 -9.39
CA ASP A 144 -0.82 8.00 -9.65
C ASP A 144 -1.83 6.85 -9.54
N ILE A 145 -3.10 7.13 -9.29
CA ILE A 145 -4.16 6.12 -9.42
C ILE A 145 -4.94 6.44 -10.69
N PRO A 146 -4.71 5.73 -11.80
CA PRO A 146 -5.53 5.91 -12.98
C PRO A 146 -6.98 5.60 -12.60
N ALA A 147 -7.86 6.59 -12.78
CA ALA A 147 -9.29 6.36 -12.69
C ALA A 147 -9.64 5.18 -13.62
N PRO A 148 -10.50 4.25 -13.21
CA PRO A 148 -10.99 3.24 -14.12
C PRO A 148 -11.64 3.96 -15.28
N ASN A 149 -11.17 3.71 -16.51
CA ASN A 149 -11.86 4.17 -17.71
C ASN A 149 -13.26 3.55 -17.66
N LEU A 150 -14.23 4.36 -17.32
CA LEU A 150 -15.63 4.02 -17.51
C LEU A 150 -15.82 4.02 -19.03
N ILE A 151 -15.76 2.85 -19.62
CA ILE A 151 -16.20 2.66 -21.00
C ILE A 151 -17.72 2.72 -20.94
N ASP A 152 -18.29 3.72 -21.60
CA ASP A 152 -19.73 3.91 -21.83
C ASP A 152 -20.40 2.68 -22.46
#